data_73f9bf795814d2cccc73f38937c1bb36
#
_entry.id   73f9bf795814d2cccc73f38937c1bb36
#
_cell.length_a   1.000
_cell.length_b   1.000
_cell.length_c   1.000
_cell.angle_alpha   90.00
_cell.angle_beta   90.00
_cell.angle_gamma   90.00
#
_symmetry.space_group_name_H-M   'P 1'
#
loop_
_entity.id
_entity.type
_entity.pdbx_description
1 polymer ?
#
loop_
_entity_poly.entity_id
_entity_poly.type
_entity_poly.pdbx_seq_one_letter_code
_entity_poly.pdbx_strand_id
1 'polypeptide(L)'
;MFIAPYDPDSDHVSEAHAAEFERIIRAVDSTRRFRLLFAQFNQQYFRDSYIQRLKAYYEHSGILYVARENLVDASQLRARLRELAQSHRMIHLVECDSWQVEQRVAWLRHLNAQRELIAQDCPAVLLFWLTETLLKQLALQAPDLWSWRSGVFDFSVVAQMETLPLRSQPTELMAATEKHRRQQRLTELQHYLQTASISTELRASLLLEQGDLHEAIGELNEAMACFQASLQLYRQLNDEANIADLLDRVAGILQARGELDEALRIRQQEILPICKRLGNERDTAVTMGKIADILQDRGEVDEALRIYQEQLPVRDRLGDVRGKAMTMGKIADILQARGELDEALRIRQQEELPVYERLGDVRSKAMTMNYIADILQARGELDEALQIYQKEVLPVFKQLGDVHQSAAVQGRIADILQARGELDEALRIRQQEQLPVYEQLGDVRSLLITQAKIAMLFMQITPRRRAKANALLCQALRAAKKMRIPEAGQIKRIMKRFKMKC
;
A
#
# COMPACT_ATOMS: atom_id res chain seq x y z
N MET A 1 -2.57 -35.14 -2.11
CA MET A 1 -1.23 -34.54 -2.25
C MET A 1 -1.02 -33.74 -0.96
N PHE A 2 -0.02 -34.08 -0.15
CA PHE A 2 0.23 -33.33 1.08
C PHE A 2 0.79 -31.97 0.70
N ILE A 3 0.27 -30.90 1.30
CA ILE A 3 0.90 -29.59 1.20
C ILE A 3 2.26 -29.72 1.89
N ALA A 4 3.36 -29.43 1.16
CA ALA A 4 4.70 -29.47 1.72
C ALA A 4 4.82 -28.50 2.90
N PRO A 5 5.60 -28.83 3.95
CA PRO A 5 5.85 -27.88 5.02
C PRO A 5 6.49 -26.60 4.46
N TYR A 6 6.13 -25.46 5.05
CA TYR A 6 6.68 -24.16 4.68
C TYR A 6 8.20 -24.14 4.92
N ASP A 7 8.95 -23.84 3.87
CA ASP A 7 10.40 -23.62 3.93
C ASP A 7 10.68 -22.13 3.63
N PRO A 8 11.05 -21.34 4.65
CA PRO A 8 11.29 -19.91 4.48
C PRO A 8 12.46 -19.58 3.56
N ASP A 9 13.41 -20.51 3.37
CA ASP A 9 14.60 -20.26 2.56
C ASP A 9 14.39 -20.54 1.06
N SER A 10 13.36 -21.31 0.71
CA SER A 10 13.02 -21.65 -0.68
C SER A 10 11.84 -20.85 -1.26
N ASP A 11 11.19 -20.00 -0.45
CA ASP A 11 9.92 -19.42 -0.77
C ASP A 11 10.06 -17.99 -1.33
N HIS A 12 10.14 -17.87 -2.63
CA HIS A 12 10.04 -16.59 -3.32
C HIS A 12 8.56 -16.25 -3.62
N VAL A 13 7.96 -15.36 -2.81
CA VAL A 13 6.76 -14.66 -3.27
C VAL A 13 7.16 -13.89 -4.51
N SER A 14 6.50 -14.13 -5.64
CA SER A 14 6.71 -13.28 -6.79
C SER A 14 6.33 -11.85 -6.38
N GLU A 15 7.17 -10.87 -6.73
CA GLU A 15 6.95 -9.46 -6.41
C GLU A 15 5.56 -8.97 -6.86
N ALA A 16 5.03 -9.53 -7.93
CA ALA A 16 3.68 -9.27 -8.43
C ALA A 16 2.57 -9.60 -7.40
N HIS A 17 2.80 -10.58 -6.53
CA HIS A 17 1.80 -11.02 -5.56
C HIS A 17 2.00 -10.45 -4.15
N ALA A 18 3.12 -9.78 -3.88
CA ALA A 18 3.39 -9.19 -2.56
C ALA A 18 2.33 -8.15 -2.16
N ALA A 19 1.91 -7.31 -3.09
CA ALA A 19 0.86 -6.33 -2.88
C ALA A 19 -0.50 -6.98 -2.57
N GLU A 20 -0.86 -8.05 -3.30
CA GLU A 20 -2.10 -8.79 -3.07
C GLU A 20 -2.08 -9.53 -1.72
N PHE A 21 -0.94 -10.08 -1.33
CA PHE A 21 -0.75 -10.71 -0.03
C PHE A 21 -0.94 -9.71 1.11
N GLU A 22 -0.37 -8.50 1.01
CA GLU A 22 -0.59 -7.43 1.99
C GLU A 22 -2.05 -6.97 2.03
N ARG A 23 -2.74 -6.93 0.89
CA ARG A 23 -4.17 -6.61 0.84
C ARG A 23 -5.02 -7.62 1.58
N ILE A 24 -4.73 -8.94 1.45
CA ILE A 24 -5.40 -9.97 2.24
C ILE A 24 -5.16 -9.77 3.73
N ILE A 25 -3.91 -9.54 4.15
CA ILE A 25 -3.58 -9.30 5.55
C ILE A 25 -4.40 -8.13 6.10
N ARG A 26 -4.41 -7.00 5.39
CA ARG A 26 -5.23 -5.84 5.79
C ARG A 26 -6.71 -6.16 5.86
N ALA A 27 -7.24 -6.92 4.90
CA ALA A 27 -8.65 -7.31 4.89
C ALA A 27 -9.00 -8.24 6.05
N VAL A 28 -8.10 -9.12 6.47
CA VAL A 28 -8.30 -10.04 7.60
C VAL A 28 -8.16 -9.32 8.93
N ASP A 29 -7.14 -8.46 9.08
CA ASP A 29 -6.84 -7.75 10.32
C ASP A 29 -7.88 -6.71 10.71
N SER A 30 -8.62 -6.18 9.72
CA SER A 30 -9.60 -5.12 9.93
C SER A 30 -10.89 -5.57 10.64
N THR A 31 -11.06 -6.88 10.97
CA THR A 31 -12.30 -7.34 11.58
C THR A 31 -12.17 -8.63 12.39
N ARG A 32 -13.06 -8.79 13.39
CA ARG A 32 -13.28 -10.04 14.13
C ARG A 32 -14.58 -10.76 13.71
N ARG A 33 -15.28 -10.27 12.68
CA ARG A 33 -16.57 -10.79 12.20
C ARG A 33 -16.40 -11.58 10.92
N PHE A 34 -17.50 -12.21 10.48
CA PHE A 34 -17.57 -12.88 9.19
C PHE A 34 -17.12 -11.95 8.05
N ARG A 35 -16.20 -12.45 7.22
CA ARG A 35 -15.83 -11.83 5.94
C ARG A 35 -15.68 -12.87 4.86
N LEU A 36 -16.03 -12.47 3.66
CA LEU A 36 -15.94 -13.29 2.48
C LEU A 36 -14.90 -12.72 1.54
N LEU A 37 -13.82 -13.46 1.32
CA LEU A 37 -12.71 -13.10 0.46
C LEU A 37 -12.54 -14.13 -0.65
N PHE A 38 -12.16 -13.69 -1.83
CA PHE A 38 -11.85 -14.55 -2.96
C PHE A 38 -10.44 -14.33 -3.45
N ALA A 39 -9.66 -15.41 -3.60
CA ALA A 39 -8.33 -15.40 -4.18
C ALA A 39 -8.33 -16.18 -5.48
N GLN A 40 -8.03 -15.52 -6.59
CA GLN A 40 -7.86 -16.15 -7.89
C GLN A 40 -6.44 -16.72 -8.01
N PHE A 41 -6.32 -17.92 -8.56
CA PHE A 41 -5.04 -18.56 -8.84
C PHE A 41 -5.11 -19.37 -10.15
N ASN A 42 -3.96 -19.62 -10.75
CA ASN A 42 -3.83 -20.49 -11.92
C ASN A 42 -2.82 -21.64 -11.74
N GLN A 43 -2.03 -21.61 -10.67
CA GLN A 43 -1.07 -22.66 -10.31
C GLN A 43 -1.23 -23.08 -8.85
N GLN A 44 -1.45 -24.38 -8.62
CA GLN A 44 -1.69 -24.94 -7.29
C GLN A 44 -0.51 -24.75 -6.35
N TYR A 45 0.71 -24.83 -6.86
CA TYR A 45 1.93 -24.64 -6.07
C TYR A 45 1.96 -23.27 -5.38
N PHE A 46 1.65 -22.19 -6.11
CA PHE A 46 1.61 -20.84 -5.54
C PHE A 46 0.47 -20.68 -4.54
N ARG A 47 -0.72 -21.19 -4.86
CA ARG A 47 -1.84 -21.23 -3.90
C ARG A 47 -1.41 -21.85 -2.58
N ASP A 48 -0.81 -23.03 -2.63
CA ASP A 48 -0.42 -23.80 -1.45
C ASP A 48 0.68 -23.08 -0.64
N SER A 49 1.65 -22.46 -1.31
CA SER A 49 2.64 -21.60 -0.67
C SER A 49 2.02 -20.42 0.06
N TYR A 50 1.08 -19.68 -0.58
CA TYR A 50 0.40 -18.56 0.06
C TYR A 50 -0.49 -18.99 1.23
N ILE A 51 -1.15 -20.12 1.15
CA ILE A 51 -1.90 -20.70 2.28
C ILE A 51 -0.97 -20.97 3.46
N GLN A 52 0.20 -21.57 3.25
CA GLN A 52 1.17 -21.81 4.32
C GLN A 52 1.69 -20.50 4.94
N ARG A 53 1.96 -19.49 4.15
CA ARG A 53 2.36 -18.17 4.65
C ARG A 53 1.26 -17.51 5.48
N LEU A 54 0.01 -17.54 5.03
CA LEU A 54 -1.12 -17.00 5.79
C LEU A 54 -1.33 -17.78 7.09
N LYS A 55 -1.09 -19.11 7.09
CA LYS A 55 -1.12 -19.92 8.32
C LYS A 55 0.03 -19.59 9.28
N ALA A 56 1.22 -19.30 8.77
CA ALA A 56 2.34 -18.87 9.60
C ALA A 56 2.08 -17.46 10.18
N TYR A 57 1.38 -16.62 9.44
CA TYR A 57 0.99 -15.27 9.89
C TYR A 57 -0.19 -15.31 10.89
N TYR A 58 -1.16 -16.21 10.69
CA TYR A 58 -2.35 -16.38 11.53
C TYR A 58 -2.37 -17.78 12.15
N GLU A 59 -1.90 -17.92 13.40
CA GLU A 59 -1.82 -19.21 14.12
C GLU A 59 -3.14 -19.99 14.16
N HIS A 60 -4.29 -19.29 14.10
CA HIS A 60 -5.63 -19.88 14.10
C HIS A 60 -6.25 -19.92 12.70
N SER A 61 -5.49 -20.37 11.70
CA SER A 61 -5.94 -20.51 10.32
C SER A 61 -6.15 -21.96 9.95
N GLY A 62 -7.34 -22.32 9.44
CA GLY A 62 -7.72 -23.67 9.03
C GLY A 62 -7.80 -23.83 7.50
N ILE A 63 -7.69 -25.06 7.02
CA ILE A 63 -7.90 -25.39 5.60
C ILE A 63 -9.07 -26.37 5.50
N LEU A 64 -10.03 -26.08 4.62
CA LEU A 64 -11.15 -26.95 4.30
C LEU A 64 -11.05 -27.40 2.84
N TYR A 65 -10.90 -28.68 2.64
CA TYR A 65 -10.84 -29.33 1.32
C TYR A 65 -12.25 -29.69 0.87
N VAL A 66 -12.93 -28.78 0.19
CA VAL A 66 -14.36 -28.86 -0.09
C VAL A 66 -14.72 -30.10 -0.92
N ALA A 67 -13.94 -30.41 -1.95
CA ALA A 67 -14.18 -31.60 -2.78
C ALA A 67 -13.81 -32.91 -2.09
N ARG A 68 -12.72 -32.96 -1.31
CA ARG A 68 -12.30 -34.17 -0.58
C ARG A 68 -13.29 -34.59 0.49
N GLU A 69 -13.88 -33.61 1.18
CA GLU A 69 -14.90 -33.86 2.20
C GLU A 69 -16.31 -34.03 1.58
N ASN A 70 -16.41 -34.00 0.24
CA ASN A 70 -17.66 -34.13 -0.53
C ASN A 70 -18.75 -33.15 -0.08
N LEU A 71 -18.38 -31.91 0.23
CA LEU A 71 -19.29 -30.89 0.76
C LEU A 71 -20.09 -30.21 -0.36
N VAL A 72 -20.73 -31.01 -1.21
CA VAL A 72 -21.60 -30.54 -2.30
C VAL A 72 -22.87 -29.90 -1.77
N ASP A 73 -23.41 -30.42 -0.65
CA ASP A 73 -24.54 -29.84 0.04
C ASP A 73 -24.09 -28.67 0.95
N ALA A 74 -24.67 -27.50 0.71
CA ALA A 74 -24.39 -26.32 1.49
C ALA A 74 -24.74 -26.44 2.99
N SER A 75 -25.67 -27.32 3.37
CA SER A 75 -25.98 -27.60 4.77
C SER A 75 -24.83 -28.33 5.48
N GLN A 76 -24.21 -29.28 4.80
CA GLN A 76 -23.00 -29.98 5.30
C GLN A 76 -21.82 -29.04 5.37
N LEU A 77 -21.59 -28.22 4.33
CA LEU A 77 -20.57 -27.19 4.34
C LEU A 77 -20.77 -26.24 5.51
N ARG A 78 -21.99 -25.75 5.73
CA ARG A 78 -22.32 -24.86 6.84
C ARG A 78 -22.00 -25.50 8.21
N ALA A 79 -22.37 -26.75 8.42
CA ALA A 79 -22.07 -27.47 9.65
C ALA A 79 -20.55 -27.57 9.89
N ARG A 80 -19.81 -27.88 8.84
CA ARG A 80 -18.33 -27.97 8.89
C ARG A 80 -17.65 -26.62 9.14
N LEU A 81 -18.15 -25.56 8.52
CA LEU A 81 -17.66 -24.21 8.75
C LEU A 81 -17.92 -23.74 10.19
N ARG A 82 -19.08 -24.06 10.76
CA ARG A 82 -19.41 -23.77 12.16
C ARG A 82 -18.44 -24.47 13.12
N GLU A 83 -18.12 -25.73 12.86
CA GLU A 83 -17.15 -26.49 13.66
C GLU A 83 -15.75 -25.85 13.62
N LEU A 84 -15.26 -25.55 12.42
CA LEU A 84 -13.94 -24.95 12.23
C LEU A 84 -13.85 -23.54 12.82
N ALA A 85 -14.91 -22.75 12.76
CA ALA A 85 -14.94 -21.39 13.29
C ALA A 85 -14.84 -21.31 14.82
N GLN A 86 -15.01 -22.44 15.53
CA GLN A 86 -14.79 -22.50 17.00
C GLN A 86 -13.32 -22.34 17.37
N SER A 87 -12.41 -22.79 16.50
CA SER A 87 -10.96 -22.80 16.74
C SER A 87 -10.15 -21.97 15.76
N HIS A 88 -10.76 -21.54 14.65
CA HIS A 88 -10.06 -20.83 13.58
C HIS A 88 -10.73 -19.49 13.27
N ARG A 89 -9.91 -18.43 13.16
CA ARG A 89 -10.36 -17.10 12.74
C ARG A 89 -10.39 -16.92 11.23
N MET A 90 -9.62 -17.72 10.51
CA MET A 90 -9.55 -17.72 9.06
C MET A 90 -9.68 -19.16 8.55
N ILE A 91 -10.49 -19.37 7.54
CA ILE A 91 -10.71 -20.68 6.93
C ILE A 91 -10.47 -20.55 5.43
N HIS A 92 -9.46 -21.27 4.92
CA HIS A 92 -9.18 -21.37 3.50
C HIS A 92 -10.05 -22.48 2.89
N LEU A 93 -10.90 -22.14 1.91
CA LEU A 93 -11.65 -23.12 1.13
C LEU A 93 -10.89 -23.41 -0.15
N VAL A 94 -10.54 -24.66 -0.36
CA VAL A 94 -9.74 -25.15 -1.49
C VAL A 94 -10.44 -26.28 -2.22
N GLU A 95 -10.03 -26.56 -3.46
CA GLU A 95 -10.56 -27.63 -4.31
C GLU A 95 -12.06 -27.45 -4.68
N CYS A 96 -12.57 -26.22 -4.65
CA CYS A 96 -13.94 -25.91 -5.06
C CYS A 96 -14.19 -26.13 -6.57
N ASP A 97 -13.13 -26.18 -7.34
CA ASP A 97 -13.12 -26.36 -8.81
C ASP A 97 -12.92 -27.81 -9.27
N SER A 98 -12.74 -28.75 -8.33
CA SER A 98 -12.48 -30.16 -8.64
C SER A 98 -13.73 -30.95 -9.07
N TRP A 99 -14.92 -30.38 -8.93
CA TRP A 99 -16.19 -31.03 -9.33
C TRP A 99 -16.54 -30.85 -10.81
N GLN A 100 -17.44 -31.72 -11.30
CA GLN A 100 -18.06 -31.54 -12.62
C GLN A 100 -18.86 -30.24 -12.69
N VAL A 101 -19.05 -29.70 -13.89
CA VAL A 101 -19.66 -28.38 -14.11
C VAL A 101 -21.04 -28.27 -13.47
N GLU A 102 -21.87 -29.28 -13.62
CA GLU A 102 -23.25 -29.31 -13.09
C GLU A 102 -23.27 -29.28 -11.55
N GLN A 103 -22.37 -30.02 -10.93
CA GLN A 103 -22.21 -30.05 -9.46
C GLN A 103 -21.72 -28.68 -8.94
N ARG A 104 -20.78 -28.05 -9.62
CA ARG A 104 -20.29 -26.71 -9.27
C ARG A 104 -21.39 -25.66 -9.33
N VAL A 105 -22.20 -25.69 -10.40
CA VAL A 105 -23.32 -24.74 -10.55
C VAL A 105 -24.37 -24.94 -9.44
N ALA A 106 -24.71 -26.20 -9.13
CA ALA A 106 -25.65 -26.51 -8.03
C ALA A 106 -25.08 -26.03 -6.67
N TRP A 107 -23.80 -26.28 -6.41
CA TRP A 107 -23.12 -25.87 -5.20
C TRP A 107 -23.10 -24.33 -5.04
N LEU A 108 -22.77 -23.59 -6.11
CA LEU A 108 -22.77 -22.13 -6.08
C LEU A 108 -24.16 -21.55 -5.78
N ARG A 109 -25.20 -22.13 -6.37
CA ARG A 109 -26.62 -21.73 -6.08
C ARG A 109 -27.01 -22.03 -4.64
N HIS A 110 -26.61 -23.17 -4.10
CA HIS A 110 -26.85 -23.51 -2.71
C HIS A 110 -26.10 -22.58 -1.75
N LEU A 111 -24.84 -22.25 -2.05
CA LEU A 111 -24.09 -21.24 -1.28
C LEU A 111 -24.79 -19.89 -1.28
N ASN A 112 -25.28 -19.45 -2.45
CA ASN A 112 -26.01 -18.19 -2.59
C ASN A 112 -27.29 -18.18 -1.71
N ALA A 113 -28.03 -19.29 -1.69
CA ALA A 113 -29.23 -19.39 -0.90
C ALA A 113 -28.99 -19.45 0.63
N GLN A 114 -27.83 -19.96 1.07
CA GLN A 114 -27.49 -20.13 2.48
C GLN A 114 -26.50 -19.11 3.05
N ARG A 115 -26.12 -18.11 2.31
CA ARG A 115 -25.08 -17.12 2.67
C ARG A 115 -25.30 -16.46 4.03
N GLU A 116 -26.53 -16.07 4.33
CA GLU A 116 -26.89 -15.42 5.60
C GLU A 116 -26.72 -16.36 6.79
N LEU A 117 -27.13 -17.60 6.63
CA LEU A 117 -26.97 -18.61 7.66
C LEU A 117 -25.50 -18.99 7.88
N ILE A 118 -24.69 -19.02 6.80
CA ILE A 118 -23.25 -19.24 6.89
C ILE A 118 -22.60 -18.07 7.64
N ALA A 119 -22.96 -16.84 7.35
CA ALA A 119 -22.43 -15.66 8.02
C ALA A 119 -22.79 -15.61 9.52
N GLN A 120 -24.00 -16.05 9.88
CA GLN A 120 -24.44 -16.14 11.27
C GLN A 120 -23.68 -17.21 12.06
N ASP A 121 -23.47 -18.38 11.45
CA ASP A 121 -22.89 -19.54 12.12
C ASP A 121 -21.35 -19.56 12.12
N CYS A 122 -20.72 -18.80 11.23
CA CYS A 122 -19.28 -18.82 11.02
C CYS A 122 -18.68 -17.42 11.23
N PRO A 123 -18.38 -16.99 12.46
CA PRO A 123 -17.78 -15.70 12.75
C PRO A 123 -16.25 -15.69 12.41
N ALA A 124 -15.91 -16.15 11.22
CA ALA A 124 -14.54 -16.26 10.72
C ALA A 124 -14.42 -15.61 9.34
N VAL A 125 -13.19 -15.34 8.93
CA VAL A 125 -12.87 -14.93 7.56
C VAL A 125 -12.84 -16.18 6.67
N LEU A 126 -13.69 -16.23 5.66
CA LEU A 126 -13.68 -17.27 4.64
C LEU A 126 -12.91 -16.80 3.42
N LEU A 127 -11.79 -17.43 3.11
CA LEU A 127 -10.99 -17.17 1.91
C LEU A 127 -11.14 -18.34 0.93
N PHE A 128 -11.88 -18.10 -0.16
CA PHE A 128 -12.05 -19.06 -1.25
C PHE A 128 -10.90 -18.93 -2.25
N TRP A 129 -10.22 -20.04 -2.51
CA TRP A 129 -9.20 -20.13 -3.55
C TRP A 129 -9.84 -20.72 -4.80
N LEU A 130 -10.00 -19.89 -5.82
CA LEU A 130 -10.78 -20.20 -7.02
C LEU A 130 -9.95 -20.00 -8.29
N THR A 131 -10.17 -20.84 -9.29
CA THR A 131 -9.68 -20.56 -10.65
C THR A 131 -10.47 -19.41 -11.27
N GLU A 132 -9.90 -18.75 -12.28
CA GLU A 132 -10.57 -17.66 -13.01
C GLU A 132 -11.96 -18.10 -13.52
N THR A 133 -12.05 -19.33 -14.04
CA THR A 133 -13.30 -19.90 -14.54
C THR A 133 -14.36 -20.01 -13.45
N LEU A 134 -13.98 -20.52 -12.26
CA LEU A 134 -14.92 -20.68 -11.16
C LEU A 134 -15.29 -19.33 -10.53
N LEU A 135 -14.36 -18.37 -10.49
CA LEU A 135 -14.64 -17.02 -10.03
C LEU A 135 -15.70 -16.32 -10.93
N LYS A 136 -15.58 -16.46 -12.24
CA LYS A 136 -16.59 -15.98 -13.20
C LYS A 136 -17.94 -16.70 -13.02
N GLN A 137 -17.92 -18.00 -12.82
CA GLN A 137 -19.15 -18.76 -12.55
C GLN A 137 -19.81 -18.34 -11.25
N LEU A 138 -19.04 -18.08 -10.19
CA LEU A 138 -19.55 -17.60 -8.91
C LEU A 138 -20.26 -16.25 -9.06
N ALA A 139 -19.68 -15.30 -9.78
CA ALA A 139 -20.32 -14.02 -10.04
C ALA A 139 -21.65 -14.14 -10.78
N LEU A 140 -21.78 -15.13 -11.69
CA LEU A 140 -23.00 -15.37 -12.49
C LEU A 140 -24.05 -16.22 -11.77
N GLN A 141 -23.64 -17.26 -11.03
CA GLN A 141 -24.54 -18.26 -10.45
C GLN A 141 -24.88 -18.00 -8.98
N ALA A 142 -24.09 -17.16 -8.31
CA ALA A 142 -24.25 -16.79 -6.92
C ALA A 142 -24.11 -15.26 -6.73
N PRO A 143 -24.93 -14.44 -7.39
CA PRO A 143 -24.77 -12.98 -7.43
C PRO A 143 -24.90 -12.33 -6.05
N ASP A 144 -25.77 -12.83 -5.18
CA ASP A 144 -25.93 -12.29 -3.83
C ASP A 144 -24.72 -12.61 -2.96
N LEU A 145 -24.18 -13.83 -3.03
CA LEU A 145 -22.95 -14.21 -2.35
C LEU A 145 -21.77 -13.37 -2.90
N TRP A 146 -21.73 -13.16 -4.21
CA TRP A 146 -20.73 -12.30 -4.86
C TRP A 146 -20.81 -10.86 -4.37
N SER A 147 -21.99 -10.32 -4.10
CA SER A 147 -22.18 -8.97 -3.58
C SER A 147 -21.63 -8.80 -2.15
N TRP A 148 -21.54 -9.87 -1.37
CA TRP A 148 -21.03 -9.87 0.01
C TRP A 148 -19.50 -9.93 0.11
N ARG A 149 -18.78 -10.05 -1.01
CA ARG A 149 -17.33 -10.12 -0.99
C ARG A 149 -16.70 -8.85 -0.39
N SER A 150 -15.77 -9.05 0.49
CA SER A 150 -14.95 -7.98 1.08
C SER A 150 -13.66 -7.73 0.30
N GLY A 151 -13.31 -8.59 -0.68
CA GLY A 151 -12.17 -8.42 -1.56
C GLY A 151 -12.00 -9.57 -2.55
N VAL A 152 -11.38 -9.25 -3.68
CA VAL A 152 -10.88 -10.22 -4.67
C VAL A 152 -9.40 -9.95 -4.87
N PHE A 153 -8.60 -11.01 -4.81
CA PHE A 153 -7.13 -10.97 -4.86
C PHE A 153 -6.64 -11.85 -5.99
N ASP A 154 -5.71 -11.38 -6.80
CA ASP A 154 -5.21 -12.10 -7.97
C ASP A 154 -3.79 -12.61 -7.74
N PHE A 155 -3.67 -13.93 -7.62
CA PHE A 155 -2.41 -14.66 -7.50
C PHE A 155 -2.11 -15.49 -8.77
N SER A 156 -2.67 -15.09 -9.90
CA SER A 156 -2.40 -15.75 -11.19
C SER A 156 -1.02 -15.38 -11.70
N VAL A 157 -0.23 -16.39 -12.08
CA VAL A 157 1.07 -16.19 -12.73
C VAL A 157 0.82 -16.07 -14.23
N VAL A 158 1.23 -14.95 -14.80
CA VAL A 158 1.29 -14.82 -16.28
C VAL A 158 2.46 -15.67 -16.77
N ALA A 159 2.19 -16.69 -17.56
CA ALA A 159 3.24 -17.47 -18.20
C ALA A 159 4.17 -16.54 -18.97
N GLN A 160 5.45 -16.50 -18.59
CA GLN A 160 6.45 -15.80 -19.38
C GLN A 160 6.54 -16.51 -20.75
N MET A 161 5.97 -15.88 -21.77
CA MET A 161 6.34 -16.21 -23.14
C MET A 161 7.80 -15.82 -23.35
N GLU A 162 8.60 -16.78 -23.79
CA GLU A 162 10.01 -16.59 -24.09
C GLU A 162 10.23 -15.35 -24.96
N THR A 163 11.11 -14.53 -24.48
CA THR A 163 11.86 -13.44 -25.10
C THR A 163 11.61 -13.12 -26.58
N LEU A 164 10.72 -12.17 -26.83
CA LEU A 164 10.86 -11.22 -27.90
C LEU A 164 11.28 -9.87 -27.30
N PRO A 165 12.15 -9.07 -27.98
CA PRO A 165 12.68 -7.84 -27.40
C PRO A 165 11.54 -6.87 -27.11
N LEU A 166 11.31 -6.61 -25.83
CA LEU A 166 10.28 -5.71 -25.31
C LEU A 166 10.54 -4.29 -25.82
N ARG A 167 9.77 -3.87 -26.79
CA ARG A 167 9.48 -2.46 -26.98
C ARG A 167 8.71 -1.97 -25.74
N SER A 168 9.27 -0.98 -25.08
CA SER A 168 8.77 -0.29 -23.90
C SER A 168 7.34 0.24 -24.09
N GLN A 169 6.31 -0.53 -23.72
CA GLN A 169 4.95 -0.02 -23.48
C GLN A 169 4.00 -1.01 -22.75
N PRO A 170 4.29 -1.54 -21.54
CA PRO A 170 3.29 -2.31 -20.78
C PRO A 170 2.61 -1.54 -19.65
N THR A 171 3.24 -0.53 -19.06
CA THR A 171 2.78 0.09 -17.81
C THR A 171 1.56 1.00 -18.01
N GLU A 172 1.49 1.75 -19.09
CA GLU A 172 0.35 2.64 -19.35
C GLU A 172 -0.92 1.87 -19.73
N LEU A 173 -0.78 0.79 -20.48
CA LEU A 173 -1.92 -0.03 -20.90
C LEU A 173 -2.53 -0.81 -19.73
N MET A 174 -1.71 -1.31 -18.80
CA MET A 174 -2.17 -1.99 -17.59
C MET A 174 -2.82 -1.00 -16.61
N ALA A 175 -2.24 0.16 -16.41
CA ALA A 175 -2.81 1.21 -15.56
C ALA A 175 -4.12 1.76 -16.15
N ALA A 176 -4.20 1.94 -17.47
CA ALA A 176 -5.42 2.33 -18.16
C ALA A 176 -6.51 1.26 -18.05
N THR A 177 -6.15 -0.02 -18.16
CA THR A 177 -7.07 -1.14 -18.01
C THR A 177 -7.59 -1.25 -16.59
N GLU A 178 -6.74 -1.07 -15.59
CA GLU A 178 -7.14 -1.10 -14.18
C GLU A 178 -8.01 0.10 -13.81
N LYS A 179 -7.67 1.29 -14.28
CA LYS A 179 -8.51 2.48 -14.12
C LYS A 179 -9.89 2.29 -14.76
N HIS A 180 -9.93 1.69 -15.95
CA HIS A 180 -11.19 1.39 -16.65
C HIS A 180 -12.05 0.38 -15.86
N ARG A 181 -11.45 -0.68 -15.33
CA ARG A 181 -12.15 -1.66 -14.46
C ARG A 181 -12.75 -1.01 -13.22
N ARG A 182 -11.99 -0.14 -12.56
CA ARG A 182 -12.47 0.61 -11.39
C ARG A 182 -13.63 1.51 -11.74
N GLN A 183 -13.55 2.21 -12.86
CA GLN A 183 -14.64 3.07 -13.35
C GLN A 183 -15.90 2.28 -13.71
N GLN A 184 -15.76 1.11 -14.35
CA GLN A 184 -16.88 0.22 -14.63
C GLN A 184 -17.51 -0.26 -13.32
N ARG A 185 -16.71 -0.65 -12.33
CA ARG A 185 -17.23 -1.08 -11.02
C ARG A 185 -17.96 0.04 -10.29
N LEU A 186 -17.46 1.28 -10.36
CA LEU A 186 -18.17 2.44 -9.82
C LEU A 186 -19.57 2.62 -10.43
N THR A 187 -19.68 2.48 -11.76
CA THR A 187 -20.96 2.58 -12.45
C THR A 187 -21.95 1.49 -12.00
N GLU A 188 -21.46 0.25 -11.85
CA GLU A 188 -22.26 -0.86 -11.34
C GLU A 188 -22.77 -0.60 -9.91
N LEU A 189 -21.89 -0.14 -9.01
CA LEU A 189 -22.23 0.18 -7.63
C LEU A 189 -23.26 1.31 -7.55
N GLN A 190 -23.08 2.38 -8.35
CA GLN A 190 -24.02 3.49 -8.40
C GLN A 190 -25.42 3.03 -8.83
N HIS A 191 -25.49 2.22 -9.90
CA HIS A 191 -26.74 1.66 -10.36
C HIS A 191 -27.42 0.80 -9.29
N TYR A 192 -26.63 -0.08 -8.64
CA TYR A 192 -27.15 -0.99 -7.62
C TYR A 192 -27.67 -0.24 -6.37
N LEU A 193 -26.95 0.78 -5.91
CA LEU A 193 -27.33 1.62 -4.78
C LEU A 193 -28.61 2.43 -5.04
N GLN A 194 -28.92 2.74 -6.33
CA GLN A 194 -30.11 3.48 -6.72
C GLN A 194 -31.34 2.61 -6.94
N THR A 195 -31.14 1.38 -7.43
CA THR A 195 -32.25 0.53 -7.91
C THR A 195 -32.66 -0.58 -6.97
N ALA A 196 -31.75 -1.07 -6.11
CA ALA A 196 -32.00 -2.21 -5.27
C ALA A 196 -32.56 -1.83 -3.88
N SER A 197 -33.58 -2.58 -3.43
CA SER A 197 -33.99 -2.56 -2.02
C SER A 197 -33.00 -3.41 -1.23
N ILE A 198 -32.05 -2.78 -0.55
CA ILE A 198 -30.96 -3.42 0.18
C ILE A 198 -30.98 -3.05 1.65
N SER A 199 -30.45 -3.93 2.49
CA SER A 199 -30.34 -3.67 3.93
C SER A 199 -29.39 -2.48 4.21
N THR A 200 -29.59 -1.83 5.36
CA THR A 200 -28.74 -0.72 5.81
C THR A 200 -27.27 -1.11 5.88
N GLU A 201 -26.99 -2.34 6.38
CA GLU A 201 -25.63 -2.86 6.49
C GLU A 201 -24.97 -3.05 5.11
N LEU A 202 -25.70 -3.66 4.16
CA LEU A 202 -25.18 -3.82 2.80
C LEU A 202 -24.98 -2.47 2.10
N ARG A 203 -25.91 -1.53 2.28
CA ARG A 203 -25.74 -0.16 1.75
C ARG A 203 -24.49 0.51 2.29
N ALA A 204 -24.24 0.39 3.61
CA ALA A 204 -23.05 0.95 4.24
C ALA A 204 -21.76 0.35 3.66
N SER A 205 -21.71 -0.99 3.49
CA SER A 205 -20.57 -1.68 2.90
C SER A 205 -20.32 -1.31 1.44
N LEU A 206 -21.36 -1.16 0.63
CA LEU A 206 -21.23 -0.76 -0.78
C LEU A 206 -20.76 0.70 -0.94
N LEU A 207 -21.21 1.59 -0.05
CA LEU A 207 -20.72 2.98 0.00
C LEU A 207 -19.25 3.04 0.40
N LEU A 208 -18.80 2.16 1.33
CA LEU A 208 -17.38 2.05 1.66
C LEU A 208 -16.57 1.58 0.44
N GLU A 209 -17.01 0.51 -0.26
CA GLU A 209 -16.36 0.05 -1.50
C GLU A 209 -16.31 1.16 -2.56
N GLN A 210 -17.38 1.91 -2.73
CA GLN A 210 -17.44 3.04 -3.65
C GLN A 210 -16.42 4.12 -3.26
N GLY A 211 -16.29 4.44 -1.99
CA GLY A 211 -15.30 5.38 -1.46
C GLY A 211 -13.87 4.92 -1.75
N ASP A 212 -13.56 3.65 -1.50
CA ASP A 212 -12.24 3.05 -1.79
C ASP A 212 -11.89 3.13 -3.29
N LEU A 213 -12.86 2.92 -4.17
CA LEU A 213 -12.66 3.05 -5.61
C LEU A 213 -12.42 4.49 -6.05
N HIS A 214 -13.18 5.46 -5.51
CA HIS A 214 -12.96 6.89 -5.77
C HIS A 214 -11.57 7.34 -5.27
N GLU A 215 -11.17 6.92 -4.07
CA GLU A 215 -9.83 7.19 -3.54
C GLU A 215 -8.74 6.63 -4.46
N ALA A 216 -8.90 5.38 -4.91
CA ALA A 216 -7.94 4.70 -5.78
C ALA A 216 -7.78 5.32 -7.18
N ILE A 217 -8.76 6.08 -7.66
CA ILE A 217 -8.68 6.85 -8.92
C ILE A 217 -8.36 8.33 -8.71
N GLY A 218 -8.18 8.75 -7.44
CA GLY A 218 -7.77 10.11 -7.07
C GLY A 218 -8.93 11.11 -6.90
N GLU A 219 -10.17 10.64 -6.87
CA GLU A 219 -11.38 11.46 -6.69
C GLU A 219 -11.68 11.61 -5.18
N LEU A 220 -10.82 12.36 -4.48
CA LEU A 220 -10.86 12.45 -3.01
C LEU A 220 -12.11 13.12 -2.45
N ASN A 221 -12.81 13.96 -3.21
CA ASN A 221 -14.05 14.57 -2.75
C ASN A 221 -15.21 13.56 -2.75
N GLU A 222 -15.30 12.80 -3.81
CA GLU A 222 -16.26 11.73 -4.01
C GLU A 222 -16.04 10.60 -2.98
N ALA A 223 -14.77 10.21 -2.77
CA ALA A 223 -14.39 9.26 -1.73
C ALA A 223 -14.84 9.74 -0.34
N MET A 224 -14.58 10.99 0.00
CA MET A 224 -15.00 11.60 1.26
C MET A 224 -16.52 11.54 1.45
N ALA A 225 -17.28 11.88 0.40
CA ALA A 225 -18.75 11.84 0.46
C ALA A 225 -19.28 10.41 0.70
N CYS A 226 -18.71 9.43 0.00
CA CYS A 226 -19.06 8.02 0.18
C CYS A 226 -18.73 7.51 1.59
N PHE A 227 -17.53 7.81 2.11
CA PHE A 227 -17.14 7.43 3.47
C PHE A 227 -18.01 8.07 4.53
N GLN A 228 -18.38 9.34 4.39
CA GLN A 228 -19.29 10.02 5.32
C GLN A 228 -20.70 9.41 5.30
N ALA A 229 -21.21 9.07 4.12
CA ALA A 229 -22.52 8.42 4.00
C ALA A 229 -22.51 7.01 4.62
N SER A 230 -21.47 6.23 4.36
CA SER A 230 -21.26 4.93 4.98
C SER A 230 -21.15 5.03 6.50
N LEU A 231 -20.38 6.01 7.01
CA LEU A 231 -20.19 6.28 8.43
C LEU A 231 -21.51 6.58 9.16
N GLN A 232 -22.41 7.34 8.54
CA GLN A 232 -23.75 7.61 9.10
C GLN A 232 -24.55 6.31 9.30
N LEU A 233 -24.49 5.40 8.33
CA LEU A 233 -25.20 4.12 8.40
C LEU A 233 -24.58 3.19 9.47
N TYR A 234 -23.25 3.08 9.54
CA TYR A 234 -22.62 2.27 10.58
C TYR A 234 -22.83 2.83 11.99
N ARG A 235 -22.96 4.17 12.13
CA ARG A 235 -23.38 4.77 13.41
C ARG A 235 -24.80 4.36 13.81
N GLN A 236 -25.74 4.26 12.85
CA GLN A 236 -27.10 3.72 13.13
C GLN A 236 -27.08 2.25 13.53
N LEU A 237 -26.14 1.47 12.98
CA LEU A 237 -25.95 0.06 13.29
C LEU A 237 -25.14 -0.17 14.59
N ASN A 238 -24.60 0.88 15.20
CA ASN A 238 -23.68 0.82 16.34
C ASN A 238 -22.46 -0.09 16.09
N ASP A 239 -21.96 -0.15 14.86
CA ASP A 239 -20.80 -0.95 14.49
C ASP A 239 -19.50 -0.17 14.68
N GLU A 240 -18.97 -0.19 15.91
CA GLU A 240 -17.78 0.57 16.30
C GLU A 240 -16.54 0.21 15.46
N ALA A 241 -16.40 -1.03 15.02
CA ALA A 241 -15.25 -1.45 14.22
C ALA A 241 -15.24 -0.78 12.83
N ASN A 242 -16.36 -0.81 12.12
CA ASN A 242 -16.48 -0.13 10.83
C ASN A 242 -16.48 1.40 10.97
N ILE A 243 -17.01 1.94 12.08
CA ILE A 243 -16.92 3.37 12.39
C ILE A 243 -15.45 3.80 12.49
N ALA A 244 -14.61 3.05 13.23
CA ALA A 244 -13.19 3.38 13.39
C ALA A 244 -12.43 3.32 12.05
N ASP A 245 -12.69 2.30 11.21
CA ASP A 245 -12.07 2.16 9.88
C ASP A 245 -12.44 3.34 8.97
N LEU A 246 -13.73 3.70 8.90
CA LEU A 246 -14.18 4.83 8.09
C LEU A 246 -13.65 6.18 8.58
N LEU A 247 -13.60 6.38 9.89
CA LEU A 247 -13.00 7.59 10.46
C LEU A 247 -11.51 7.67 10.12
N ASP A 248 -10.81 6.53 10.06
CA ASP A 248 -9.39 6.50 9.66
C ASP A 248 -9.20 6.89 8.18
N ARG A 249 -10.09 6.42 7.26
CA ARG A 249 -10.12 6.85 5.85
C ARG A 249 -10.36 8.35 5.73
N VAL A 250 -11.36 8.87 6.43
CA VAL A 250 -11.66 10.30 6.47
C VAL A 250 -10.47 11.10 6.98
N ALA A 251 -9.86 10.69 8.10
CA ALA A 251 -8.68 11.35 8.65
C ALA A 251 -7.47 11.30 7.69
N GLY A 252 -7.31 10.20 6.92
CA GLY A 252 -6.28 10.07 5.88
C GLY A 252 -6.46 11.10 4.76
N ILE A 253 -7.68 11.27 4.25
CA ILE A 253 -7.99 12.27 3.23
C ILE A 253 -7.76 13.69 3.77
N LEU A 254 -8.18 13.99 4.99
CA LEU A 254 -7.95 15.29 5.62
C LEU A 254 -6.46 15.60 5.76
N GLN A 255 -5.66 14.61 6.19
CA GLN A 255 -4.20 14.74 6.26
C GLN A 255 -3.60 15.02 4.87
N ALA A 256 -4.03 14.30 3.83
CA ALA A 256 -3.57 14.53 2.46
C ALA A 256 -3.93 15.95 1.94
N ARG A 257 -5.02 16.55 2.42
CA ARG A 257 -5.40 17.93 2.14
C ARG A 257 -4.67 18.97 2.98
N GLY A 258 -3.88 18.53 3.98
CA GLY A 258 -3.21 19.41 4.93
C GLY A 258 -4.12 19.92 6.06
N GLU A 259 -5.32 19.36 6.21
CA GLU A 259 -6.27 19.65 7.28
C GLU A 259 -5.87 18.87 8.56
N LEU A 260 -4.64 19.14 9.04
CA LEU A 260 -3.97 18.34 10.07
C LEU A 260 -4.68 18.41 11.43
N ASP A 261 -5.25 19.55 11.79
CA ASP A 261 -5.93 19.71 13.08
C ASP A 261 -7.17 18.81 13.18
N GLU A 262 -7.97 18.75 12.12
CA GLU A 262 -9.17 17.92 12.12
C GLU A 262 -8.83 16.43 12.01
N ALA A 263 -7.83 16.06 11.20
CA ALA A 263 -7.32 14.71 11.14
C ALA A 263 -6.83 14.23 12.53
N LEU A 264 -6.09 15.08 13.25
CA LEU A 264 -5.61 14.80 14.59
C LEU A 264 -6.77 14.63 15.59
N ARG A 265 -7.73 15.54 15.55
CA ARG A 265 -8.93 15.49 16.41
C ARG A 265 -9.68 14.17 16.24
N ILE A 266 -9.95 13.77 15.00
CA ILE A 266 -10.66 12.51 14.72
C ILE A 266 -9.89 11.33 15.29
N ARG A 267 -8.57 11.25 15.06
CA ARG A 267 -7.75 10.13 15.54
C ARG A 267 -7.68 10.07 17.07
N GLN A 268 -7.51 11.21 17.73
CA GLN A 268 -7.39 11.28 19.20
C GLN A 268 -8.72 11.12 19.93
N GLN A 269 -9.77 11.77 19.44
CA GLN A 269 -11.03 11.89 20.17
C GLN A 269 -12.09 10.86 19.76
N GLU A 270 -11.99 10.30 18.54
CA GLU A 270 -12.97 9.34 18.03
C GLU A 270 -12.36 7.94 17.87
N ILE A 271 -11.30 7.78 17.07
CA ILE A 271 -10.76 6.45 16.75
C ILE A 271 -10.08 5.79 17.95
N LEU A 272 -9.17 6.50 18.61
CA LEU A 272 -8.38 5.94 19.70
C LEU A 272 -9.25 5.44 20.89
N PRO A 273 -10.31 6.16 21.31
CA PRO A 273 -11.24 5.63 22.30
C PRO A 273 -11.99 4.40 21.86
N ILE A 274 -12.39 4.31 20.58
CA ILE A 274 -13.06 3.11 20.02
C ILE A 274 -12.10 1.92 20.08
N CYS A 275 -10.86 2.05 19.57
CA CYS A 275 -9.88 0.97 19.60
C CYS A 275 -9.61 0.46 21.03
N LYS A 276 -9.53 1.36 22.00
CA LYS A 276 -9.36 1.01 23.41
C LYS A 276 -10.57 0.26 23.98
N ARG A 277 -11.81 0.69 23.68
CA ARG A 277 -13.04 -0.01 24.13
C ARG A 277 -13.15 -1.40 23.50
N LEU A 278 -12.77 -1.55 22.26
CA LEU A 278 -12.75 -2.85 21.58
C LEU A 278 -11.62 -3.78 22.07
N GLY A 279 -10.72 -3.29 22.92
CA GLY A 279 -9.57 -4.04 23.42
C GLY A 279 -8.58 -4.42 22.30
N ASN A 280 -8.57 -3.70 21.18
CA ASN A 280 -7.69 -3.96 20.08
C ASN A 280 -6.37 -3.18 20.25
N GLU A 281 -5.41 -3.81 20.95
CA GLU A 281 -4.10 -3.20 21.19
C GLU A 281 -3.34 -2.88 19.90
N ARG A 282 -3.53 -3.71 18.84
CA ARG A 282 -2.86 -3.49 17.54
C ARG A 282 -3.36 -2.23 16.86
N ASP A 283 -4.67 -2.06 16.74
CA ASP A 283 -5.25 -0.86 16.11
C ASP A 283 -5.01 0.38 16.97
N THR A 284 -4.97 0.21 18.28
CA THR A 284 -4.55 1.27 19.23
C THR A 284 -3.14 1.75 18.90
N ALA A 285 -2.18 0.81 18.75
CA ALA A 285 -0.80 1.16 18.40
C ALA A 285 -0.70 1.79 17.00
N VAL A 286 -1.41 1.27 16.01
CA VAL A 286 -1.45 1.84 14.65
C VAL A 286 -2.00 3.27 14.68
N THR A 287 -3.10 3.50 15.40
CA THR A 287 -3.72 4.83 15.54
C THR A 287 -2.78 5.82 16.23
N MET A 288 -2.09 5.40 17.30
CA MET A 288 -1.07 6.22 17.94
C MET A 288 0.07 6.59 16.99
N GLY A 289 0.52 5.65 16.13
CA GLY A 289 1.53 5.93 15.10
C GLY A 289 1.07 7.01 14.13
N LYS A 290 -0.16 6.90 13.64
CA LYS A 290 -0.73 7.91 12.73
C LYS A 290 -0.95 9.26 13.41
N ILE A 291 -1.23 9.30 14.70
CA ILE A 291 -1.25 10.54 15.51
C ILE A 291 0.15 11.16 15.54
N ALA A 292 1.19 10.37 15.79
CA ALA A 292 2.56 10.84 15.80
C ALA A 292 3.02 11.35 14.42
N ASP A 293 2.62 10.69 13.32
CA ASP A 293 2.87 11.18 11.96
C ASP A 293 2.27 12.59 11.75
N ILE A 294 1.02 12.83 12.17
CA ILE A 294 0.40 14.16 12.06
C ILE A 294 1.11 15.20 12.93
N LEU A 295 1.49 14.84 14.15
CA LEU A 295 2.23 15.75 15.03
C LEU A 295 3.59 16.12 14.42
N GLN A 296 4.27 15.17 13.79
CA GLN A 296 5.50 15.43 13.05
C GLN A 296 5.26 16.39 11.88
N ASP A 297 4.19 16.18 11.09
CA ASP A 297 3.81 17.08 9.98
C ASP A 297 3.49 18.50 10.47
N ARG A 298 2.97 18.65 11.69
CA ARG A 298 2.72 19.94 12.35
C ARG A 298 3.97 20.59 12.96
N GLY A 299 5.08 19.85 13.00
CA GLY A 299 6.33 20.29 13.62
C GLY A 299 6.40 20.04 15.14
N GLU A 300 5.42 19.32 15.72
CA GLU A 300 5.41 18.93 17.13
C GLU A 300 6.25 17.66 17.34
N VAL A 301 7.53 17.77 16.98
CA VAL A 301 8.45 16.63 16.79
C VAL A 301 8.77 15.91 18.11
N ASP A 302 8.81 16.62 19.23
CA ASP A 302 9.11 16.03 20.54
C ASP A 302 7.97 15.12 21.01
N GLU A 303 6.73 15.55 20.81
CA GLU A 303 5.56 14.76 21.17
C GLU A 303 5.40 13.55 20.24
N ALA A 304 5.68 13.72 18.94
CA ALA A 304 5.71 12.61 17.99
C ALA A 304 6.73 11.55 18.42
N LEU A 305 7.94 11.96 18.78
CA LEU A 305 9.00 11.06 19.25
C LEU A 305 8.58 10.29 20.51
N ARG A 306 7.96 10.98 21.47
CA ARG A 306 7.46 10.35 22.71
C ARG A 306 6.44 9.26 22.38
N ILE A 307 5.48 9.53 21.50
CA ILE A 307 4.45 8.56 21.11
C ILE A 307 5.06 7.36 20.39
N TYR A 308 6.02 7.57 19.48
CA TYR A 308 6.70 6.46 18.81
C TYR A 308 7.46 5.58 19.80
N GLN A 309 8.13 6.17 20.79
CA GLN A 309 8.83 5.40 21.82
C GLN A 309 7.87 4.60 22.71
N GLU A 310 6.72 5.16 23.06
CA GLU A 310 5.68 4.47 23.83
C GLU A 310 5.07 3.27 23.09
N GLN A 311 5.09 3.28 21.75
CA GLN A 311 4.60 2.17 20.94
C GLN A 311 5.53 0.94 20.93
N LEU A 312 6.83 1.13 21.07
CA LEU A 312 7.80 0.04 20.91
C LEU A 312 7.52 -1.16 21.83
N PRO A 313 7.31 -0.98 23.14
CA PRO A 313 7.00 -2.11 24.03
C PRO A 313 5.64 -2.76 23.74
N VAL A 314 4.69 -2.00 23.19
CA VAL A 314 3.39 -2.57 22.76
C VAL A 314 3.58 -3.46 21.57
N ARG A 315 4.33 -3.00 20.56
CA ARG A 315 4.63 -3.80 19.36
C ARG A 315 5.43 -5.06 19.67
N ASP A 316 6.36 -4.97 20.64
CA ASP A 316 7.10 -6.14 21.13
C ASP A 316 6.16 -7.19 21.73
N ARG A 317 5.24 -6.80 22.62
CA ARG A 317 4.26 -7.73 23.22
C ARG A 317 3.33 -8.35 22.18
N LEU A 318 3.01 -7.63 21.13
CA LEU A 318 2.16 -8.08 20.03
C LEU A 318 2.90 -8.98 19.03
N GLY A 319 4.23 -9.12 19.14
CA GLY A 319 5.05 -9.77 18.13
C GLY A 319 5.04 -9.06 16.77
N ASP A 320 4.67 -7.76 16.74
CA ASP A 320 4.60 -6.96 15.52
C ASP A 320 6.01 -6.46 15.13
N VAL A 321 6.83 -7.39 14.67
CA VAL A 321 8.24 -7.15 14.32
C VAL A 321 8.36 -6.10 13.20
N ARG A 322 7.49 -6.17 12.18
CA ARG A 322 7.46 -5.21 11.08
C ARG A 322 7.05 -3.81 11.55
N GLY A 323 5.97 -3.72 12.31
CA GLY A 323 5.51 -2.45 12.86
C GLY A 323 6.54 -1.81 13.79
N LYS A 324 7.27 -2.62 14.59
CA LYS A 324 8.39 -2.13 15.39
C LYS A 324 9.48 -1.52 14.52
N ALA A 325 9.91 -2.21 13.46
CA ALA A 325 10.93 -1.71 12.53
C ALA A 325 10.49 -0.39 11.88
N MET A 326 9.24 -0.30 11.41
CA MET A 326 8.68 0.95 10.89
C MET A 326 8.72 2.09 11.92
N THR A 327 8.36 1.82 13.17
CA THR A 327 8.40 2.82 14.25
C THR A 327 9.83 3.26 14.53
N MET A 328 10.80 2.33 14.55
CA MET A 328 12.23 2.66 14.69
C MET A 328 12.71 3.54 13.53
N GLY A 329 12.27 3.24 12.30
CA GLY A 329 12.54 4.08 11.13
C GLY A 329 12.02 5.51 11.31
N LYS A 330 10.79 5.70 11.81
CA LYS A 330 10.24 7.04 12.10
C LYS A 330 11.03 7.79 13.18
N ILE A 331 11.49 7.09 14.21
CA ILE A 331 12.39 7.65 15.22
C ILE A 331 13.69 8.12 14.57
N ALA A 332 14.29 7.28 13.69
CA ALA A 332 15.51 7.63 12.96
C ALA A 332 15.32 8.85 12.05
N ASP A 333 14.15 9.02 11.39
CA ASP A 333 13.83 10.22 10.61
C ASP A 333 13.87 11.49 11.47
N ILE A 334 13.28 11.43 12.67
CA ILE A 334 13.28 12.55 13.61
C ILE A 334 14.70 12.87 14.08
N LEU A 335 15.49 11.87 14.46
CA LEU A 335 16.87 12.04 14.89
C LEU A 335 17.74 12.63 13.78
N GLN A 336 17.57 12.16 12.53
CA GLN A 336 18.24 12.72 11.37
C GLN A 336 17.89 14.21 11.17
N ALA A 337 16.60 14.56 11.30
CA ALA A 337 16.16 15.96 11.18
C ALA A 337 16.73 16.85 12.28
N ARG A 338 17.03 16.33 13.47
CA ARG A 338 17.70 17.00 14.57
C ARG A 338 19.22 17.08 14.41
N GLY A 339 19.78 16.38 13.40
CA GLY A 339 21.24 16.28 13.20
C GLY A 339 21.92 15.21 14.07
N GLU A 340 21.14 14.37 14.77
CA GLU A 340 21.63 13.23 15.55
C GLU A 340 21.93 12.04 14.62
N LEU A 341 22.86 12.25 13.69
CA LEU A 341 23.10 11.37 12.54
C LEU A 341 23.65 10.00 12.94
N ASP A 342 24.49 9.93 13.98
CA ASP A 342 25.08 8.67 14.44
C ASP A 342 24.03 7.72 14.99
N GLU A 343 23.12 8.23 15.82
CA GLU A 343 22.05 7.42 16.39
C GLU A 343 21.01 7.05 15.35
N ALA A 344 20.66 7.96 14.43
CA ALA A 344 19.79 7.66 13.30
C ALA A 344 20.36 6.51 12.44
N LEU A 345 21.67 6.57 12.14
CA LEU A 345 22.38 5.53 11.39
C LEU A 345 22.38 4.19 12.13
N ARG A 346 22.67 4.20 13.44
CA ARG A 346 22.64 3.01 14.28
C ARG A 346 21.27 2.31 14.24
N ILE A 347 20.20 3.08 14.41
CA ILE A 347 18.84 2.53 14.37
C ILE A 347 18.55 1.91 13.01
N ARG A 348 18.86 2.60 11.92
CA ARG A 348 18.64 2.08 10.56
C ARG A 348 19.40 0.79 10.31
N GLN A 349 20.68 0.70 10.72
CA GLN A 349 21.53 -0.44 10.45
C GLN A 349 21.30 -1.63 11.40
N GLN A 350 21.02 -1.37 12.67
CA GLN A 350 20.99 -2.43 13.69
C GLN A 350 19.57 -2.86 14.07
N GLU A 351 18.57 -1.98 13.93
CA GLU A 351 17.21 -2.27 14.38
C GLU A 351 16.24 -2.46 13.20
N GLU A 352 16.34 -1.64 12.16
CA GLU A 352 15.38 -1.66 11.06
C GLU A 352 15.79 -2.61 9.93
N LEU A 353 16.99 -2.45 9.37
CA LEU A 353 17.48 -3.20 8.21
C LEU A 353 17.45 -4.72 8.42
N PRO A 354 17.93 -5.28 9.57
CA PRO A 354 17.93 -6.73 9.79
C PRO A 354 16.51 -7.33 9.85
N VAL A 355 15.52 -6.52 10.19
CA VAL A 355 14.13 -6.97 10.21
C VAL A 355 13.63 -7.21 8.79
N TYR A 356 13.83 -6.24 7.88
CA TYR A 356 13.40 -6.39 6.50
C TYR A 356 14.19 -7.47 5.75
N GLU A 357 15.45 -7.69 6.11
CA GLU A 357 16.24 -8.81 5.60
C GLU A 357 15.63 -10.16 6.00
N ARG A 358 15.30 -10.34 7.28
CA ARG A 358 14.66 -11.58 7.76
C ARG A 358 13.26 -11.80 7.19
N LEU A 359 12.52 -10.71 6.92
CA LEU A 359 11.19 -10.78 6.34
C LEU A 359 11.22 -10.98 4.81
N GLY A 360 12.40 -10.92 4.17
CA GLY A 360 12.53 -10.96 2.71
C GLY A 360 11.83 -9.78 2.03
N ASP A 361 11.60 -8.66 2.75
CA ASP A 361 10.96 -7.47 2.21
C ASP A 361 11.99 -6.62 1.46
N VAL A 362 12.21 -7.01 0.19
CA VAL A 362 13.21 -6.40 -0.69
C VAL A 362 12.97 -4.89 -0.87
N ARG A 363 11.71 -4.46 -0.97
CA ARG A 363 11.35 -3.05 -1.14
C ARG A 363 11.68 -2.23 0.12
N SER A 364 11.23 -2.68 1.29
CA SER A 364 11.50 -1.98 2.55
C SER A 364 12.98 -1.98 2.89
N LYS A 365 13.70 -3.09 2.60
CA LYS A 365 15.17 -3.15 2.69
C LYS A 365 15.82 -2.06 1.83
N ALA A 366 15.46 -1.95 0.55
CA ALA A 366 16.01 -0.94 -0.35
C ALA A 366 15.68 0.50 0.10
N MET A 367 14.48 0.73 0.64
CA MET A 367 14.13 2.02 1.25
C MET A 367 14.99 2.33 2.47
N THR A 368 15.21 1.37 3.38
CA THR A 368 16.09 1.57 4.55
C THR A 368 17.52 1.86 4.12
N MET A 369 18.06 1.12 3.12
CA MET A 369 19.38 1.38 2.55
C MET A 369 19.47 2.78 1.91
N ASN A 370 18.39 3.24 1.27
CA ASN A 370 18.31 4.60 0.74
C ASN A 370 18.42 5.66 1.86
N TYR A 371 17.73 5.47 2.99
CA TYR A 371 17.85 6.37 4.15
C TYR A 371 19.23 6.30 4.81
N ILE A 372 19.85 5.12 4.90
CA ILE A 372 21.25 4.98 5.36
C ILE A 372 22.18 5.82 4.49
N ALA A 373 22.05 5.72 3.16
CA ALA A 373 22.85 6.51 2.23
C ALA A 373 22.60 8.03 2.36
N ASP A 374 21.34 8.45 2.63
CA ASP A 374 21.02 9.85 2.92
C ASP A 374 21.73 10.35 4.19
N ILE A 375 21.77 9.53 5.24
CA ILE A 375 22.47 9.88 6.49
C ILE A 375 23.99 9.97 6.25
N LEU A 376 24.59 9.00 5.54
CA LEU A 376 26.01 9.01 5.19
C LEU A 376 26.36 10.23 4.34
N GLN A 377 25.52 10.60 3.38
CA GLN A 377 25.69 11.83 2.61
C GLN A 377 25.65 13.08 3.51
N ALA A 378 24.75 13.13 4.48
CA ALA A 378 24.67 14.24 5.45
C ALA A 378 25.89 14.32 6.37
N ARG A 379 26.53 13.19 6.67
CA ARG A 379 27.81 13.10 7.41
C ARG A 379 29.02 13.48 6.55
N GLY A 380 28.84 13.60 5.23
CA GLY A 380 29.92 13.86 4.26
C GLY A 380 30.64 12.59 3.77
N GLU A 381 30.16 11.42 4.09
CA GLU A 381 30.68 10.11 3.65
C GLU A 381 30.18 9.80 2.23
N LEU A 382 30.56 10.65 1.27
CA LEU A 382 29.98 10.68 -0.06
C LEU A 382 30.26 9.44 -0.89
N ASP A 383 31.44 8.81 -0.71
CA ASP A 383 31.82 7.62 -1.49
C ASP A 383 30.99 6.40 -1.08
N GLU A 384 30.78 6.22 0.22
CA GLU A 384 29.98 5.12 0.74
C GLU A 384 28.50 5.30 0.37
N ALA A 385 27.94 6.51 0.55
CA ALA A 385 26.60 6.84 0.11
C ALA A 385 26.40 6.57 -1.38
N LEU A 386 27.33 6.96 -2.22
CA LEU A 386 27.29 6.73 -3.66
C LEU A 386 27.30 5.24 -4.01
N GLN A 387 28.14 4.46 -3.33
CA GLN A 387 28.20 3.01 -3.51
C GLN A 387 26.87 2.34 -3.18
N ILE A 388 26.25 2.68 -2.04
CA ILE A 388 24.97 2.14 -1.63
C ILE A 388 23.88 2.48 -2.67
N TYR A 389 23.78 3.76 -3.08
CA TYR A 389 22.80 4.13 -4.10
C TYR A 389 22.96 3.38 -5.41
N GLN A 390 24.20 3.24 -5.89
CA GLN A 390 24.47 2.62 -7.20
C GLN A 390 24.36 1.10 -7.19
N LYS A 391 24.84 0.44 -6.13
CA LYS A 391 24.94 -1.02 -6.12
C LYS A 391 23.78 -1.72 -5.42
N GLU A 392 23.15 -1.07 -4.43
CA GLU A 392 22.16 -1.72 -3.59
C GLU A 392 20.76 -1.17 -3.78
N VAL A 393 20.60 0.15 -3.94
CA VAL A 393 19.28 0.78 -3.99
C VAL A 393 18.74 0.87 -5.42
N LEU A 394 19.49 1.48 -6.34
CA LEU A 394 19.03 1.72 -7.71
C LEU A 394 18.71 0.44 -8.49
N PRO A 395 19.54 -0.65 -8.42
CA PRO A 395 19.22 -1.89 -9.10
C PRO A 395 17.90 -2.50 -8.62
N VAL A 396 17.64 -2.45 -7.32
CA VAL A 396 16.42 -2.99 -6.72
C VAL A 396 15.19 -2.22 -7.23
N PHE A 397 15.16 -0.89 -7.19
CA PHE A 397 14.01 -0.14 -7.69
C PHE A 397 13.82 -0.31 -9.21
N LYS A 398 14.91 -0.47 -9.98
CA LYS A 398 14.81 -0.83 -11.40
C LYS A 398 14.18 -2.22 -11.60
N GLN A 399 14.59 -3.21 -10.82
CA GLN A 399 14.03 -4.56 -10.86
C GLN A 399 12.55 -4.59 -10.46
N LEU A 400 12.16 -3.79 -9.44
CA LEU A 400 10.78 -3.62 -9.01
C LEU A 400 9.90 -2.83 -10.00
N GLY A 401 10.48 -2.30 -11.08
CA GLY A 401 9.76 -1.43 -12.01
C GLY A 401 9.32 -0.10 -11.38
N ASP A 402 9.87 0.28 -10.21
CA ASP A 402 9.56 1.54 -9.55
C ASP A 402 10.34 2.69 -10.19
N VAL A 403 9.82 3.15 -11.32
CA VAL A 403 10.45 4.22 -12.11
C VAL A 403 10.57 5.54 -11.34
N HIS A 404 9.60 5.84 -10.45
CA HIS A 404 9.62 7.04 -9.62
C HIS A 404 10.77 7.02 -8.62
N GLN A 405 10.90 5.92 -7.84
CA GLN A 405 12.00 5.77 -6.88
C GLN A 405 13.35 5.67 -7.60
N SER A 406 13.42 4.98 -8.73
CA SER A 406 14.65 4.93 -9.54
C SER A 406 15.12 6.33 -9.95
N ALA A 407 14.21 7.19 -10.42
CA ALA A 407 14.54 8.58 -10.78
C ALA A 407 14.93 9.42 -9.56
N ALA A 408 14.31 9.21 -8.40
CA ALA A 408 14.65 9.87 -7.15
C ALA A 408 16.09 9.52 -6.72
N VAL A 409 16.45 8.24 -6.73
CA VAL A 409 17.80 7.74 -6.39
C VAL A 409 18.85 8.28 -7.38
N GLN A 410 18.56 8.30 -8.69
CA GLN A 410 19.42 8.92 -9.68
C GLN A 410 19.66 10.41 -9.39
N GLY A 411 18.63 11.11 -8.91
CA GLY A 411 18.75 12.48 -8.45
C GLY A 411 19.71 12.63 -7.26
N ARG A 412 19.71 11.70 -6.30
CA ARG A 412 20.64 11.68 -5.15
C ARG A 412 22.07 11.38 -5.59
N ILE A 413 22.26 10.43 -6.51
CA ILE A 413 23.54 10.15 -7.14
C ILE A 413 24.08 11.43 -7.81
N ALA A 414 23.25 12.14 -8.58
CA ALA A 414 23.65 13.39 -9.21
C ALA A 414 23.97 14.50 -8.19
N ASP A 415 23.32 14.56 -7.03
CA ASP A 415 23.66 15.49 -5.95
C ASP A 415 25.05 15.20 -5.38
N ILE A 416 25.39 13.92 -5.14
CA ILE A 416 26.73 13.52 -4.68
C ILE A 416 27.79 13.83 -5.72
N LEU A 417 27.57 13.49 -6.99
CA LEU A 417 28.50 13.79 -8.07
C LEU A 417 28.74 15.30 -8.22
N GLN A 418 27.68 16.10 -8.06
CA GLN A 418 27.81 17.56 -8.02
C GLN A 418 28.67 18.03 -6.85
N ALA A 419 28.49 17.45 -5.65
CA ALA A 419 29.30 17.77 -4.48
C ALA A 419 30.80 17.41 -4.66
N ARG A 420 31.07 16.33 -5.39
CA ARG A 420 32.42 15.88 -5.77
C ARG A 420 33.04 16.70 -6.92
N GLY A 421 32.27 17.60 -7.54
CA GLY A 421 32.74 18.39 -8.70
C GLY A 421 32.59 17.67 -10.04
N GLU A 422 31.99 16.49 -10.10
CA GLU A 422 31.73 15.71 -11.32
C GLU A 422 30.47 16.26 -12.02
N LEU A 423 30.55 17.55 -12.41
CA LEU A 423 29.38 18.33 -12.83
C LEU A 423 28.74 17.86 -14.13
N ASP A 424 29.56 17.39 -15.09
CA ASP A 424 29.06 16.95 -16.41
C ASP A 424 28.28 15.65 -16.27
N GLU A 425 28.72 14.70 -15.43
CA GLU A 425 28.01 13.46 -15.19
C GLU A 425 26.73 13.70 -14.37
N ALA A 426 26.77 14.57 -13.36
CA ALA A 426 25.59 15.00 -12.64
C ALA A 426 24.52 15.61 -13.58
N LEU A 427 24.96 16.42 -14.54
CA LEU A 427 24.08 17.02 -15.54
C LEU A 427 23.51 15.96 -16.47
N ARG A 428 24.32 15.00 -16.94
CA ARG A 428 23.88 13.90 -17.79
C ARG A 428 22.76 13.11 -17.12
N ILE A 429 22.97 12.66 -15.88
CA ILE A 429 21.97 11.90 -15.12
C ILE A 429 20.66 12.69 -15.00
N ARG A 430 20.73 13.96 -14.61
CA ARG A 430 19.49 14.76 -14.46
C ARG A 430 18.76 14.98 -15.78
N GLN A 431 19.46 15.18 -16.89
CA GLN A 431 18.82 15.43 -18.19
C GLN A 431 18.34 14.17 -18.90
N GLN A 432 19.09 13.07 -18.80
CA GLN A 432 18.81 11.87 -19.58
C GLN A 432 18.06 10.79 -18.80
N GLU A 433 18.22 10.74 -17.48
CA GLU A 433 17.66 9.67 -16.66
C GLU A 433 16.57 10.15 -15.70
N GLN A 434 16.65 11.36 -15.16
CA GLN A 434 15.70 11.86 -14.18
C GLN A 434 14.56 12.68 -14.80
N LEU A 435 14.90 13.69 -15.60
CA LEU A 435 13.93 14.63 -16.16
C LEU A 435 12.85 13.94 -17.03
N PRO A 436 13.21 13.03 -17.97
CA PRO A 436 12.22 12.37 -18.84
C PRO A 436 11.23 11.51 -18.05
N VAL A 437 11.68 10.91 -16.96
CA VAL A 437 10.82 10.09 -16.09
C VAL A 437 9.74 10.95 -15.44
N TYR A 438 10.10 12.09 -14.86
CA TYR A 438 9.10 12.97 -14.23
C TYR A 438 8.17 13.65 -15.26
N GLU A 439 8.65 13.91 -16.48
CA GLU A 439 7.81 14.34 -17.60
C GLU A 439 6.77 13.28 -17.96
N GLN A 440 7.21 12.04 -18.11
CA GLN A 440 6.33 10.90 -18.43
C GLN A 440 5.31 10.60 -17.31
N LEU A 441 5.73 10.68 -16.05
CA LEU A 441 4.85 10.45 -14.89
C LEU A 441 3.89 11.62 -14.63
N GLY A 442 4.09 12.78 -15.28
CA GLY A 442 3.33 13.99 -14.96
C GLY A 442 3.61 14.54 -13.55
N ASP A 443 4.73 14.13 -12.92
CA ASP A 443 5.13 14.65 -11.61
C ASP A 443 5.76 16.05 -11.77
N VAL A 444 4.86 17.03 -11.85
CA VAL A 444 5.23 18.42 -12.09
C VAL A 444 6.14 18.96 -10.98
N ARG A 445 5.94 18.54 -9.72
CA ARG A 445 6.74 19.01 -8.59
C ARG A 445 8.19 18.57 -8.71
N SER A 446 8.43 17.28 -8.89
CA SER A 446 9.77 16.72 -9.08
C SER A 446 10.43 17.22 -10.36
N LEU A 447 9.66 17.43 -11.42
CA LEU A 447 10.08 18.03 -12.68
C LEU A 447 10.67 19.43 -12.45
N LEU A 448 9.94 20.30 -11.75
CA LEU A 448 10.36 21.68 -11.48
C LEU A 448 11.63 21.75 -10.61
N ILE A 449 11.75 20.87 -9.60
CA ILE A 449 12.94 20.77 -8.77
C ILE A 449 14.13 20.32 -9.61
N THR A 450 13.96 19.31 -10.48
CA THR A 450 15.00 18.80 -11.36
C THR A 450 15.47 19.88 -12.36
N GLN A 451 14.54 20.62 -12.96
CA GLN A 451 14.86 21.75 -13.84
C GLN A 451 15.67 22.83 -13.12
N ALA A 452 15.31 23.16 -11.88
CA ALA A 452 16.08 24.11 -11.08
C ALA A 452 17.50 23.63 -10.78
N LYS A 453 17.69 22.35 -10.45
CA LYS A 453 19.00 21.73 -10.22
C LYS A 453 19.83 21.68 -11.51
N ILE A 454 19.24 21.39 -12.68
CA ILE A 454 19.91 21.47 -14.00
C ILE A 454 20.38 22.91 -14.28
N ALA A 455 19.55 23.90 -13.99
CA ALA A 455 19.93 25.30 -14.16
C ALA A 455 21.13 25.70 -13.28
N MET A 456 21.19 25.20 -12.04
CA MET A 456 22.32 25.40 -11.14
C MET A 456 23.62 24.78 -11.70
N LEU A 457 23.52 23.54 -12.22
CA LEU A 457 24.64 22.86 -12.86
C LEU A 457 25.15 23.64 -14.10
N PHE A 458 24.26 24.14 -14.95
CA PHE A 458 24.66 25.01 -16.07
C PHE A 458 25.46 26.22 -15.64
N MET A 459 25.13 26.82 -14.51
CA MET A 459 25.85 27.96 -13.98
C MET A 459 27.22 27.60 -13.40
N GLN A 460 27.36 26.40 -12.85
CA GLN A 460 28.62 25.89 -12.29
C GLN A 460 29.59 25.45 -13.39
N ILE A 461 29.09 24.74 -14.42
CA ILE A 461 29.95 24.23 -15.51
C ILE A 461 30.44 25.35 -16.40
N THR A 462 29.56 26.24 -16.86
CA THR A 462 29.93 27.28 -17.83
C THR A 462 29.02 28.50 -17.73
N PRO A 463 29.57 29.69 -17.41
CA PRO A 463 28.80 30.94 -17.41
C PRO A 463 28.12 31.27 -18.74
N ARG A 464 28.62 30.74 -19.86
CA ARG A 464 28.01 30.89 -21.19
C ARG A 464 26.61 30.25 -21.29
N ARG A 465 26.27 29.29 -20.42
CA ARG A 465 24.94 28.65 -20.36
C ARG A 465 23.93 29.45 -19.53
N ARG A 466 24.28 30.66 -19.06
CA ARG A 466 23.42 31.51 -18.21
C ARG A 466 22.06 31.78 -18.82
N ALA A 467 21.95 31.98 -20.12
CA ALA A 467 20.70 32.23 -20.81
C ALA A 467 19.75 31.00 -20.72
N LYS A 468 20.31 29.78 -20.94
CA LYS A 468 19.58 28.52 -20.80
C LYS A 468 19.11 28.26 -19.36
N ALA A 469 20.02 28.51 -18.39
CA ALA A 469 19.69 28.40 -16.96
C ALA A 469 18.56 29.35 -16.57
N ASN A 470 18.62 30.62 -17.02
CA ASN A 470 17.59 31.62 -16.77
C ASN A 470 16.23 31.21 -17.38
N ALA A 471 16.24 30.71 -18.61
CA ALA A 471 15.00 30.25 -19.28
C ALA A 471 14.32 29.11 -18.50
N LEU A 472 15.10 28.11 -18.07
CA LEU A 472 14.59 26.99 -17.26
C LEU A 472 14.01 27.46 -15.91
N LEU A 473 14.74 28.32 -15.19
CA LEU A 473 14.26 28.86 -13.90
C LEU A 473 13.01 29.71 -14.06
N CYS A 474 12.90 30.50 -15.14
CA CYS A 474 11.71 31.29 -15.42
C CYS A 474 10.51 30.39 -15.76
N GLN A 475 10.72 29.36 -16.54
CA GLN A 475 9.68 28.37 -16.84
C GLN A 475 9.19 27.68 -15.55
N ALA A 476 10.12 27.14 -14.75
CA ALA A 476 9.84 26.48 -13.48
C ALA A 476 9.14 27.43 -12.50
N LEU A 477 9.57 28.69 -12.38
CA LEU A 477 8.93 29.67 -11.50
C LEU A 477 7.49 29.99 -11.91
N ARG A 478 7.23 30.13 -13.21
CA ARG A 478 5.86 30.38 -13.72
C ARG A 478 4.93 29.22 -13.38
N ALA A 479 5.39 27.99 -13.62
CA ALA A 479 4.63 26.80 -13.33
C ALA A 479 4.38 26.64 -11.82
N ALA A 480 5.41 26.81 -10.98
CA ALA A 480 5.29 26.73 -9.53
C ALA A 480 4.34 27.77 -8.94
N LYS A 481 4.33 28.99 -9.50
CA LYS A 481 3.38 30.05 -9.10
C LYS A 481 1.94 29.70 -9.51
N LYS A 482 1.75 29.18 -10.72
CA LYS A 482 0.43 28.77 -11.22
C LYS A 482 -0.19 27.69 -10.33
N MET A 483 0.65 26.76 -9.87
CA MET A 483 0.25 25.65 -8.98
C MET A 483 0.19 26.04 -7.50
N ARG A 484 0.64 27.24 -7.13
CA ARG A 484 0.71 27.74 -5.74
C ARG A 484 1.54 26.83 -4.80
N ILE A 485 2.60 26.21 -5.32
CA ILE A 485 3.45 25.31 -4.56
C ILE A 485 4.64 26.06 -3.92
N PRO A 486 5.15 25.59 -2.76
CA PRO A 486 6.21 26.27 -1.99
C PRO A 486 7.55 26.37 -2.73
N GLU A 487 7.79 25.49 -3.71
CA GLU A 487 8.97 25.49 -4.58
C GLU A 487 9.17 26.81 -5.34
N ALA A 488 8.11 27.57 -5.57
CA ALA A 488 8.20 28.92 -6.14
C ALA A 488 9.13 29.83 -5.30
N GLY A 489 9.13 29.70 -3.97
CA GLY A 489 10.01 30.42 -3.06
C GLY A 489 11.47 29.97 -3.17
N GLN A 490 11.70 28.67 -3.34
CA GLN A 490 13.05 28.10 -3.52
C GLN A 490 13.66 28.56 -4.86
N ILE A 491 12.90 28.45 -5.94
CA ILE A 491 13.33 28.90 -7.27
C ILE A 491 13.67 30.39 -7.26
N LYS A 492 12.84 31.23 -6.61
CA LYS A 492 13.16 32.67 -6.45
C LYS A 492 14.47 32.90 -5.70
N ARG A 493 14.77 32.13 -4.65
CA ARG A 493 16.04 32.23 -3.90
C ARG A 493 17.23 31.88 -4.80
N ILE A 494 17.11 30.81 -5.61
CA ILE A 494 18.14 30.42 -6.59
C ILE A 494 18.37 31.56 -7.60
N MET A 495 17.28 32.10 -8.19
CA MET A 495 17.37 33.19 -9.14
C MET A 495 18.05 34.45 -8.53
N LYS A 496 17.69 34.79 -7.28
CA LYS A 496 18.29 35.91 -6.55
C LYS A 496 19.80 35.69 -6.35
N ARG A 497 20.21 34.48 -5.95
CA ARG A 497 21.62 34.08 -5.76
C ARG A 497 22.44 34.30 -7.02
N PHE A 498 21.89 33.97 -8.18
CA PHE A 498 22.58 34.11 -9.47
C PHE A 498 22.26 35.44 -10.20
N LYS A 499 21.58 36.39 -9.55
CA LYS A 499 21.16 37.68 -10.12
C LYS A 499 20.41 37.50 -11.44
N MET A 500 19.45 36.58 -11.50
CA MET A 500 18.58 36.27 -12.63
C MET A 500 17.23 36.93 -12.49
N LYS A 501 16.61 37.28 -13.62
CA LYS A 501 15.28 37.89 -13.68
C LYS A 501 14.44 37.23 -14.78
N CYS A 502 13.14 37.10 -14.56
CA CYS A 502 12.16 36.69 -15.57
C CYS A 502 11.45 37.90 -16.19
#